data_53eb6842384aa837be417004e8b4bdbb
#
_entry.id   53eb6842384aa837be417004e8b4bdbb
#
_cell.length_a   1.000
_cell.length_b   1.000
_cell.length_c   1.000
_cell.angle_alpha   90.00
_cell.angle_beta   90.00
_cell.angle_gamma   90.00
#
_symmetry.space_group_name_H-M   'P 1'
#
loop_
_entity.id
_entity.type
_entity.pdbx_description
1 polymer ?
#
loop_
_entity_poly.entity_id
_entity_poly.type
_entity_poly.pdbx_seq_one_letter_code
_entity_poly.pdbx_strand_id
1 'polypeptide(L)'
;MNVLVTGGAGYIGSHTCVELLSSGYGVVVIDNLCNANPVSLERVETLTGKKVTFYEGDVRDEGLLRKIFAENDISCVIHFAGLKAVGESVEKPWEYYDNNLNTTLVLTKVMKEVGMKNIIFSSSATVYSADNEMPLKEESRTGGCTNPYGWTKYMTEQILSGISHADPDWSVVLLRYFNPIGAHKSGLMGEDPRGIPNNLMPYITQVAIGRREKLSIYGNDYPTHDGTGVRDYIHVVDLAKGHVAAVKYATGNKGTEVFNLGTGIGYSVLDMVNTFMEVNQVELPYQIVGRRAGDIAVCYADPAKSKEVLGWTAQETLADMCRDSWNWQSKNPQGYGE
;
A
#
# COMPACT_ATOMS: atom_id res chain seq x y z
N MET A 1 -8.08 -20.78 -9.16
CA MET A 1 -8.32 -20.03 -7.94
C MET A 1 -8.21 -18.56 -8.27
N ASN A 2 -9.29 -17.79 -8.13
CA ASN A 2 -9.31 -16.37 -8.44
C ASN A 2 -9.24 -15.54 -7.15
N VAL A 3 -8.56 -14.40 -7.22
CA VAL A 3 -8.47 -13.42 -6.14
C VAL A 3 -9.19 -12.15 -6.58
N LEU A 4 -10.13 -11.68 -5.78
CA LEU A 4 -10.75 -10.37 -5.97
C LEU A 4 -9.86 -9.30 -5.35
N VAL A 5 -9.45 -8.32 -6.14
CA VAL A 5 -8.60 -7.20 -5.72
C VAL A 5 -9.42 -5.91 -5.81
N THR A 6 -9.85 -5.38 -4.67
CA THR A 6 -10.51 -4.08 -4.64
C THR A 6 -9.48 -2.97 -4.64
N GLY A 7 -9.67 -1.93 -5.43
CA GLY A 7 -8.63 -0.91 -5.64
C GLY A 7 -7.44 -1.42 -6.46
N GLY A 8 -7.68 -2.41 -7.34
CA GLY A 8 -6.64 -3.12 -8.08
C GLY A 8 -6.00 -2.32 -9.21
N ALA A 9 -6.61 -1.22 -9.67
CA ALA A 9 -6.00 -0.32 -10.64
C ALA A 9 -5.03 0.71 -10.00
N GLY A 10 -5.02 0.81 -8.66
CA GLY A 10 -4.11 1.67 -7.92
C GLY A 10 -2.66 1.19 -7.93
N TYR A 11 -1.75 1.98 -7.37
CA TYR A 11 -0.31 1.71 -7.35
C TYR A 11 0.05 0.33 -6.78
N ILE A 12 -0.30 0.06 -5.51
CA ILE A 12 0.00 -1.23 -4.86
C ILE A 12 -0.84 -2.35 -5.48
N GLY A 13 -2.12 -2.06 -5.76
CA GLY A 13 -3.06 -3.04 -6.32
C GLY A 13 -2.60 -3.60 -7.67
N SER A 14 -2.18 -2.74 -8.60
CA SER A 14 -1.72 -3.17 -9.93
C SER A 14 -0.43 -3.99 -9.88
N HIS A 15 0.55 -3.62 -9.04
CA HIS A 15 1.74 -4.43 -8.82
C HIS A 15 1.40 -5.79 -8.19
N THR A 16 0.42 -5.81 -7.26
CA THR A 16 -0.07 -7.08 -6.68
C THR A 16 -0.75 -7.95 -7.72
N CYS A 17 -1.51 -7.36 -8.66
CA CYS A 17 -2.09 -8.11 -9.79
C CYS A 17 -1.02 -8.78 -10.66
N VAL A 18 0.13 -8.12 -10.92
CA VAL A 18 1.27 -8.73 -11.64
C VAL A 18 1.78 -9.96 -10.90
N GLU A 19 2.04 -9.84 -9.59
CA GLU A 19 2.60 -10.93 -8.80
C GLU A 19 1.61 -12.10 -8.61
N LEU A 20 0.30 -11.82 -8.46
CA LEU A 20 -0.74 -12.84 -8.41
C LEU A 20 -0.82 -13.63 -9.72
N LEU A 21 -0.92 -12.93 -10.86
CA LEU A 21 -0.96 -13.57 -12.18
C LEU A 21 0.31 -14.37 -12.45
N SER A 22 1.49 -13.85 -12.10
CA SER A 22 2.78 -14.53 -12.24
C SER A 22 2.84 -15.81 -11.39
N SER A 23 2.19 -15.78 -10.21
CA SER A 23 2.09 -16.93 -9.30
C SER A 23 0.98 -17.93 -9.66
N GLY A 24 0.27 -17.72 -10.77
CA GLY A 24 -0.73 -18.67 -11.29
C GLY A 24 -2.16 -18.45 -10.77
N TYR A 25 -2.43 -17.38 -10.04
CA TYR A 25 -3.79 -17.00 -9.66
C TYR A 25 -4.51 -16.31 -10.82
N GLY A 26 -5.83 -16.46 -10.89
CA GLY A 26 -6.68 -15.57 -11.68
C GLY A 26 -6.94 -14.27 -10.88
N VAL A 27 -7.11 -13.17 -11.57
CA VAL A 27 -7.31 -11.85 -10.95
C VAL A 27 -8.59 -11.21 -11.43
N VAL A 28 -9.44 -10.84 -10.48
CA VAL A 28 -10.64 -10.03 -10.70
C VAL A 28 -10.44 -8.71 -9.96
N VAL A 29 -10.64 -7.59 -10.64
CA VAL A 29 -10.45 -6.25 -10.08
C VAL A 29 -11.77 -5.50 -10.03
N ILE A 30 -12.04 -4.81 -8.93
CA ILE A 30 -13.03 -3.73 -8.84
C ILE A 30 -12.33 -2.45 -8.42
N ASP A 31 -12.53 -1.36 -9.19
CA ASP A 31 -11.96 -0.04 -8.91
C ASP A 31 -12.90 1.04 -9.49
N ASN A 32 -13.13 2.11 -8.75
CA ASN A 32 -13.95 3.23 -9.23
C ASN A 32 -13.13 4.31 -9.94
N LEU A 33 -11.83 4.09 -10.10
CA LEU A 33 -10.88 4.96 -10.79
C LEU A 33 -10.79 6.40 -10.25
N CYS A 34 -11.27 6.65 -9.02
CA CYS A 34 -11.22 7.99 -8.43
C CYS A 34 -9.78 8.50 -8.23
N ASN A 35 -8.83 7.59 -7.98
CA ASN A 35 -7.40 7.88 -7.81
C ASN A 35 -6.51 6.84 -8.51
N ALA A 36 -6.99 6.25 -9.59
CA ALA A 36 -6.26 5.28 -10.39
C ALA A 36 -6.49 5.54 -11.90
N ASN A 37 -5.66 4.90 -12.72
CA ASN A 37 -5.77 4.96 -14.17
C ASN A 37 -5.92 3.53 -14.71
N PRO A 38 -6.93 3.22 -15.53
CA PRO A 38 -7.16 1.87 -16.05
C PRO A 38 -6.00 1.34 -16.91
N VAL A 39 -5.18 2.22 -17.48
CA VAL A 39 -3.94 1.86 -18.21
C VAL A 39 -3.01 1.01 -17.33
N SER A 40 -3.04 1.16 -16.01
CA SER A 40 -2.26 0.29 -15.11
C SER A 40 -2.60 -1.19 -15.31
N LEU A 41 -3.88 -1.53 -15.52
CA LEU A 41 -4.34 -2.90 -15.76
C LEU A 41 -3.94 -3.41 -17.15
N GLU A 42 -3.94 -2.55 -18.18
CA GLU A 42 -3.41 -2.89 -19.51
C GLU A 42 -1.90 -3.21 -19.43
N ARG A 43 -1.16 -2.48 -18.60
CA ARG A 43 0.27 -2.75 -18.34
C ARG A 43 0.47 -4.06 -17.58
N VAL A 44 -0.42 -4.41 -16.64
CA VAL A 44 -0.45 -5.73 -15.98
C VAL A 44 -0.59 -6.84 -17.01
N GLU A 45 -1.56 -6.73 -17.94
CA GLU A 45 -1.75 -7.71 -19.01
C GLU A 45 -0.53 -7.79 -19.93
N THR A 46 0.06 -6.65 -20.28
CA THR A 46 1.27 -6.59 -21.11
C THR A 46 2.45 -7.31 -20.47
N LEU A 47 2.66 -7.11 -19.16
CA LEU A 47 3.77 -7.71 -18.40
C LEU A 47 3.61 -9.22 -18.17
N THR A 48 2.37 -9.66 -17.98
CA THR A 48 2.10 -11.05 -17.59
C THR A 48 1.66 -11.93 -18.74
N GLY A 49 1.23 -11.35 -19.87
CA GLY A 49 0.57 -12.06 -20.96
C GLY A 49 -0.79 -12.65 -20.58
N LYS A 50 -1.37 -12.26 -19.43
CA LYS A 50 -2.61 -12.81 -18.89
C LYS A 50 -3.65 -11.70 -18.75
N LYS A 51 -4.93 -12.07 -18.86
CA LYS A 51 -6.06 -11.14 -18.73
C LYS A 51 -6.42 -10.87 -17.28
N VAL A 52 -6.86 -9.64 -17.02
CA VAL A 52 -7.47 -9.19 -15.78
C VAL A 52 -8.99 -9.02 -16.04
N THR A 53 -9.81 -9.66 -15.22
CA THR A 53 -11.26 -9.39 -15.25
C THR A 53 -11.51 -8.09 -14.47
N PHE A 54 -11.93 -7.03 -15.16
CA PHE A 54 -12.08 -5.72 -14.56
C PHE A 54 -13.56 -5.29 -14.52
N TYR A 55 -13.98 -4.82 -13.35
CA TYR A 55 -15.28 -4.17 -13.11
C TYR A 55 -15.03 -2.74 -12.64
N GLU A 56 -15.40 -1.76 -13.45
CA GLU A 56 -15.41 -0.37 -13.03
C GLU A 56 -16.62 -0.12 -12.12
N GLY A 57 -16.35 0.29 -10.87
CA GLY A 57 -17.41 0.56 -9.91
C GLY A 57 -16.92 0.73 -8.49
N ASP A 58 -17.84 1.15 -7.63
CA ASP A 58 -17.57 1.40 -6.21
C ASP A 58 -17.82 0.13 -5.38
N VAL A 59 -16.90 -0.18 -4.47
CA VAL A 59 -17.02 -1.33 -3.55
C VAL A 59 -18.25 -1.20 -2.62
N ARG A 60 -18.81 -0.02 -2.47
CA ARG A 60 -20.05 0.22 -1.71
C ARG A 60 -21.31 -0.18 -2.47
N ASP A 61 -21.21 -0.54 -3.76
CA ASP A 61 -22.33 -1.08 -4.53
C ASP A 61 -22.50 -2.58 -4.27
N GLU A 62 -23.43 -2.91 -3.36
CA GLU A 62 -23.76 -4.30 -3.01
C GLU A 62 -24.22 -5.12 -4.23
N GLY A 63 -24.96 -4.50 -5.17
CA GLY A 63 -25.46 -5.18 -6.37
C GLY A 63 -24.31 -5.61 -7.27
N LEU A 64 -23.35 -4.71 -7.50
CA LEU A 64 -22.15 -4.99 -8.28
C LEU A 64 -21.29 -6.07 -7.60
N LEU A 65 -21.09 -5.99 -6.29
CA LEU A 65 -20.34 -7.02 -5.57
C LEU A 65 -20.99 -8.41 -5.69
N ARG A 66 -22.31 -8.52 -5.49
CA ARG A 66 -23.03 -9.80 -5.66
C ARG A 66 -22.88 -10.35 -7.09
N LYS A 67 -22.93 -9.49 -8.09
CA LYS A 67 -22.67 -9.86 -9.49
C LYS A 67 -21.24 -10.40 -9.66
N ILE A 68 -20.22 -9.70 -9.14
CA ILE A 68 -18.84 -10.12 -9.23
C ILE A 68 -18.64 -11.51 -8.60
N PHE A 69 -19.18 -11.74 -7.41
CA PHE A 69 -19.07 -13.05 -6.75
C PHE A 69 -19.85 -14.16 -7.47
N ALA A 70 -20.98 -13.82 -8.12
CA ALA A 70 -21.77 -14.80 -8.88
C ALA A 70 -21.11 -15.20 -10.22
N GLU A 71 -20.42 -14.26 -10.86
CA GLU A 71 -19.79 -14.48 -12.17
C GLU A 71 -18.37 -15.08 -12.08
N ASN A 72 -17.74 -15.02 -10.88
CA ASN A 72 -16.34 -15.41 -10.70
C ASN A 72 -16.21 -16.36 -9.50
N ASP A 73 -15.47 -17.45 -9.67
CA ASP A 73 -15.10 -18.36 -8.57
C ASP A 73 -13.99 -17.74 -7.72
N ILE A 74 -14.38 -16.81 -6.82
CA ILE A 74 -13.45 -16.09 -5.93
C ILE A 74 -13.11 -16.97 -4.73
N SER A 75 -11.84 -17.06 -4.39
CA SER A 75 -11.34 -17.85 -3.26
C SER A 75 -10.77 -16.98 -2.13
N CYS A 76 -10.38 -15.74 -2.44
CA CYS A 76 -9.82 -14.78 -1.49
C CYS A 76 -10.06 -13.35 -1.97
N VAL A 77 -10.19 -12.42 -1.05
CA VAL A 77 -10.30 -10.99 -1.33
C VAL A 77 -9.08 -10.26 -0.79
N ILE A 78 -8.46 -9.41 -1.61
CA ILE A 78 -7.48 -8.40 -1.16
C ILE A 78 -8.15 -7.03 -1.22
N HIS A 79 -8.25 -6.39 -0.06
CA HIS A 79 -8.96 -5.13 0.10
C HIS A 79 -7.99 -3.95 0.19
N PHE A 80 -7.72 -3.30 -0.97
CA PHE A 80 -6.96 -2.04 -1.06
C PHE A 80 -7.85 -0.81 -1.13
N ALA A 81 -9.06 -0.94 -1.65
CA ALA A 81 -9.95 0.21 -1.89
C ALA A 81 -10.11 1.08 -0.65
N GLY A 82 -9.78 2.35 -0.78
CA GLY A 82 -9.86 3.34 0.28
C GLY A 82 -9.04 4.58 -0.02
N LEU A 83 -9.44 5.71 0.55
CA LEU A 83 -8.70 6.96 0.51
C LEU A 83 -7.44 6.83 1.38
N LYS A 84 -6.28 7.33 0.90
CA LYS A 84 -4.97 7.05 1.51
C LYS A 84 -4.14 8.27 1.90
N ALA A 85 -4.55 9.48 1.55
CA ALA A 85 -3.74 10.67 1.75
C ALA A 85 -3.88 11.22 3.18
N VAL A 86 -2.82 11.12 3.98
CA VAL A 86 -2.82 11.53 5.40
C VAL A 86 -3.21 13.00 5.56
N GLY A 87 -2.59 13.91 4.79
CA GLY A 87 -2.89 15.36 4.86
C GLY A 87 -4.34 15.66 4.50
N GLU A 88 -4.83 15.11 3.38
CA GLU A 88 -6.21 15.29 2.94
C GLU A 88 -7.22 14.76 3.98
N SER A 89 -6.89 13.69 4.69
CA SER A 89 -7.78 13.14 5.72
C SER A 89 -8.07 14.12 6.85
N VAL A 90 -7.13 15.02 7.16
CA VAL A 90 -7.32 16.06 8.17
C VAL A 90 -8.26 17.15 7.67
N GLU A 91 -8.22 17.45 6.37
CA GLU A 91 -9.07 18.46 5.74
C GLU A 91 -10.47 17.92 5.41
N LYS A 92 -10.58 16.62 5.10
CA LYS A 92 -11.81 15.95 4.67
C LYS A 92 -12.13 14.70 5.49
N PRO A 93 -12.26 14.80 6.83
CA PRO A 93 -12.42 13.62 7.69
C PRO A 93 -13.70 12.82 7.40
N TRP A 94 -14.79 13.48 7.04
CA TRP A 94 -16.08 12.85 6.71
C TRP A 94 -15.94 11.87 5.54
N GLU A 95 -15.31 12.30 4.46
CA GLU A 95 -15.09 11.50 3.25
C GLU A 95 -14.24 10.27 3.57
N TYR A 96 -13.22 10.44 4.44
CA TYR A 96 -12.36 9.34 4.85
C TYR A 96 -13.08 8.31 5.70
N TYR A 97 -13.83 8.73 6.70
CA TYR A 97 -14.61 7.80 7.53
C TYR A 97 -15.71 7.14 6.71
N ASP A 98 -16.50 7.88 5.95
CA ASP A 98 -17.57 7.34 5.13
C ASP A 98 -17.04 6.35 4.09
N ASN A 99 -16.02 6.75 3.33
CA ASN A 99 -15.48 5.89 2.29
C ASN A 99 -14.81 4.63 2.87
N ASN A 100 -13.84 4.81 3.75
CA ASN A 100 -12.97 3.70 4.16
C ASN A 100 -13.68 2.67 5.07
N LEU A 101 -14.60 3.10 5.93
CA LEU A 101 -15.33 2.16 6.77
C LEU A 101 -16.48 1.49 6.01
N ASN A 102 -17.26 2.24 5.22
CA ASN A 102 -18.37 1.68 4.49
C ASN A 102 -17.94 0.71 3.39
N THR A 103 -16.80 0.94 2.70
CA THR A 103 -16.27 -0.05 1.75
C THR A 103 -16.03 -1.39 2.41
N THR A 104 -15.44 -1.41 3.61
CA THR A 104 -15.20 -2.65 4.37
C THR A 104 -16.49 -3.29 4.85
N LEU A 105 -17.42 -2.50 5.41
CA LEU A 105 -18.69 -3.02 5.94
C LEU A 105 -19.55 -3.63 4.84
N VAL A 106 -19.68 -2.97 3.70
CA VAL A 106 -20.44 -3.46 2.54
C VAL A 106 -19.78 -4.69 1.95
N LEU A 107 -18.47 -4.66 1.73
CA LEU A 107 -17.71 -5.80 1.21
C LEU A 107 -17.90 -7.04 2.08
N THR A 108 -17.67 -6.93 3.38
CA THR A 108 -17.74 -8.06 4.31
C THR A 108 -19.18 -8.58 4.50
N LYS A 109 -20.18 -7.70 4.41
CA LYS A 109 -21.59 -8.09 4.38
C LYS A 109 -21.88 -9.00 3.18
N VAL A 110 -21.50 -8.58 1.97
CA VAL A 110 -21.72 -9.37 0.75
C VAL A 110 -20.89 -10.66 0.78
N MET A 111 -19.63 -10.59 1.22
CA MET A 111 -18.79 -11.79 1.40
C MET A 111 -19.45 -12.82 2.30
N LYS A 112 -20.03 -12.40 3.43
CA LYS A 112 -20.78 -13.28 4.33
C LYS A 112 -22.00 -13.92 3.65
N GLU A 113 -22.78 -13.12 2.90
CA GLU A 113 -23.98 -13.59 2.19
C GLU A 113 -23.66 -14.69 1.17
N VAL A 114 -22.51 -14.58 0.47
CA VAL A 114 -22.08 -15.57 -0.53
C VAL A 114 -21.19 -16.67 0.02
N GLY A 115 -20.91 -16.67 1.32
CA GLY A 115 -20.07 -17.67 1.99
C GLY A 115 -18.56 -17.50 1.79
N MET A 116 -18.09 -16.38 1.21
CA MET A 116 -16.68 -16.05 1.09
C MET A 116 -16.16 -15.44 2.39
N LYS A 117 -15.14 -16.08 3.00
CA LYS A 117 -14.67 -15.70 4.34
C LYS A 117 -13.14 -15.47 4.43
N ASN A 118 -12.44 -15.40 3.30
CA ASN A 118 -10.98 -15.14 3.26
C ASN A 118 -10.72 -13.71 2.80
N ILE A 119 -10.19 -12.86 3.68
CA ILE A 119 -9.89 -11.45 3.39
C ILE A 119 -8.50 -11.06 3.87
N ILE A 120 -7.80 -10.34 3.02
CA ILE A 120 -6.53 -9.68 3.31
C ILE A 120 -6.78 -8.17 3.26
N PHE A 121 -6.48 -7.49 4.34
CA PHE A 121 -6.70 -6.05 4.45
C PHE A 121 -5.39 -5.28 4.38
N SER A 122 -5.37 -4.27 3.53
CA SER A 122 -4.33 -3.25 3.42
C SER A 122 -4.38 -2.32 4.64
N SER A 123 -3.73 -2.72 5.72
CA SER A 123 -3.54 -1.86 6.89
C SER A 123 -2.28 -1.00 6.74
N SER A 124 -1.84 -0.32 7.78
CA SER A 124 -0.75 0.66 7.73
C SER A 124 -0.04 0.73 9.08
N ALA A 125 1.25 1.06 9.05
CA ALA A 125 2.00 1.39 10.27
C ALA A 125 1.43 2.61 11.03
N THR A 126 0.56 3.40 10.40
CA THR A 126 -0.13 4.52 11.06
C THR A 126 -1.12 4.10 12.15
N VAL A 127 -1.42 2.79 12.26
CA VAL A 127 -2.25 2.26 13.36
C VAL A 127 -1.49 2.15 14.67
N TYR A 128 -0.15 2.13 14.63
CA TYR A 128 0.67 2.09 15.83
C TYR A 128 0.68 3.43 16.56
N SER A 129 0.69 3.36 17.87
CA SER A 129 0.85 4.53 18.73
C SER A 129 2.26 5.11 18.60
N ALA A 130 2.37 6.45 18.61
CA ALA A 130 3.65 7.14 18.41
C ALA A 130 4.64 6.98 19.57
N ASP A 131 4.20 6.47 20.72
CA ASP A 131 4.99 6.24 21.93
C ASP A 131 5.63 4.84 22.01
N ASN A 132 5.48 4.03 20.95
CA ASN A 132 6.15 2.72 20.90
C ASN A 132 7.66 2.84 20.71
N GLU A 133 8.38 1.88 21.31
CA GLU A 133 9.79 1.68 21.02
C GLU A 133 10.00 1.02 19.65
N MET A 134 11.12 1.33 18.99
CA MET A 134 11.48 0.74 17.70
C MET A 134 12.43 -0.45 17.89
N PRO A 135 12.34 -1.49 17.03
CA PRO A 135 11.41 -1.67 15.90
C PRO A 135 9.97 -1.98 16.33
N LEU A 136 9.01 -1.60 15.47
CA LEU A 136 7.60 -1.90 15.70
C LEU A 136 7.30 -3.37 15.41
N LYS A 137 6.71 -4.04 16.40
CA LYS A 137 6.24 -5.42 16.30
C LYS A 137 4.71 -5.45 16.18
N GLU A 138 4.15 -6.58 15.73
CA GLU A 138 2.71 -6.70 15.56
C GLU A 138 1.92 -6.55 16.88
N GLU A 139 2.52 -6.93 18.00
CA GLU A 139 1.99 -6.74 19.35
C GLU A 139 2.20 -5.34 19.93
N SER A 140 2.99 -4.47 19.27
CA SER A 140 3.16 -3.08 19.69
C SER A 140 1.80 -2.38 19.79
N ARG A 141 1.69 -1.45 20.74
CA ARG A 141 0.45 -0.75 21.03
C ARG A 141 -0.11 -0.07 19.78
N THR A 142 -1.42 -0.29 19.53
CA THR A 142 -2.16 0.36 18.44
C THR A 142 -3.20 1.34 18.98
N GLY A 143 -3.72 2.21 18.10
CA GLY A 143 -4.62 3.30 18.49
C GLY A 143 -3.85 4.58 18.84
N GLY A 144 -4.57 5.64 19.25
CA GLY A 144 -3.96 6.95 19.44
C GLY A 144 -3.45 7.57 18.12
N CYS A 145 -4.08 7.21 17.01
CA CYS A 145 -3.72 7.70 15.69
C CYS A 145 -3.80 9.23 15.61
N THR A 146 -2.85 9.85 14.92
CA THR A 146 -2.71 11.31 14.84
C THR A 146 -3.55 11.95 13.73
N ASN A 147 -4.21 11.16 12.89
CA ASN A 147 -4.99 11.65 11.75
C ASN A 147 -6.15 10.69 11.42
N PRO A 148 -7.21 11.20 10.71
CA PRO A 148 -8.37 10.39 10.34
C PRO A 148 -8.05 9.16 9.48
N TYR A 149 -7.09 9.25 8.55
CA TYR A 149 -6.67 8.07 7.78
C TYR A 149 -6.18 6.93 8.69
N GLY A 150 -5.28 7.22 9.63
CA GLY A 150 -4.80 6.24 10.60
C GLY A 150 -5.95 5.65 11.43
N TRP A 151 -6.88 6.48 11.87
CA TRP A 151 -8.09 6.03 12.57
C TRP A 151 -8.95 5.12 11.72
N THR A 152 -9.16 5.41 10.43
CA THR A 152 -9.94 4.49 9.56
C THR A 152 -9.27 3.13 9.41
N LYS A 153 -7.92 3.08 9.29
CA LYS A 153 -7.19 1.81 9.24
C LYS A 153 -7.31 1.03 10.54
N TYR A 154 -7.12 1.69 11.69
CA TYR A 154 -7.28 1.07 13.00
C TYR A 154 -8.71 0.55 13.22
N MET A 155 -9.74 1.37 12.94
CA MET A 155 -11.13 0.96 13.08
C MET A 155 -11.48 -0.23 12.18
N THR A 156 -10.96 -0.26 10.95
CA THR A 156 -11.14 -1.38 10.04
C THR A 156 -10.50 -2.67 10.58
N GLU A 157 -9.30 -2.59 11.17
CA GLU A 157 -8.71 -3.76 11.86
C GLU A 157 -9.63 -4.27 12.97
N GLN A 158 -10.23 -3.38 13.78
CA GLN A 158 -11.16 -3.77 14.85
C GLN A 158 -12.46 -4.39 14.30
N ILE A 159 -13.02 -3.84 13.21
CA ILE A 159 -14.20 -4.37 12.53
C ILE A 159 -13.93 -5.79 12.02
N LEU A 160 -12.86 -5.99 11.29
CA LEU A 160 -12.50 -7.29 10.72
C LEU A 160 -12.19 -8.33 11.80
N SER A 161 -11.48 -7.94 12.85
CA SER A 161 -11.19 -8.80 14.00
C SER A 161 -12.49 -9.20 14.74
N GLY A 162 -13.42 -8.25 14.91
CA GLY A 162 -14.72 -8.51 15.50
C GLY A 162 -15.57 -9.49 14.67
N ILE A 163 -15.55 -9.36 13.33
CA ILE A 163 -16.23 -10.28 12.40
C ILE A 163 -15.65 -11.70 12.54
N SER A 164 -14.32 -11.82 12.53
CA SER A 164 -13.65 -13.12 12.68
C SER A 164 -13.88 -13.75 14.05
N HIS A 165 -13.94 -12.94 15.11
CA HIS A 165 -14.25 -13.44 16.45
C HIS A 165 -15.69 -13.98 16.56
N ALA A 166 -16.64 -13.32 15.91
CA ALA A 166 -18.03 -13.74 15.89
C ALA A 166 -18.30 -14.96 15.00
N ASP A 167 -17.47 -15.20 14.00
CA ASP A 167 -17.56 -16.33 13.07
C ASP A 167 -16.15 -16.88 12.80
N PRO A 168 -15.74 -17.94 13.53
CA PRO A 168 -14.37 -18.51 13.45
C PRO A 168 -13.98 -19.10 12.09
N ASP A 169 -14.93 -19.25 11.17
CA ASP A 169 -14.63 -19.69 9.80
C ASP A 169 -13.96 -18.59 8.95
N TRP A 170 -13.99 -17.35 9.39
CA TRP A 170 -13.26 -16.28 8.71
C TRP A 170 -11.76 -16.44 8.84
N SER A 171 -11.08 -16.13 7.76
CA SER A 171 -9.64 -15.89 7.69
C SER A 171 -9.41 -14.42 7.39
N VAL A 172 -8.92 -13.68 8.36
CA VAL A 172 -8.62 -12.25 8.26
C VAL A 172 -7.12 -12.06 8.40
N VAL A 173 -6.49 -11.54 7.36
CA VAL A 173 -5.07 -11.19 7.38
C VAL A 173 -4.93 -9.67 7.30
N LEU A 174 -4.33 -9.08 8.34
CA LEU A 174 -4.10 -7.64 8.44
C LEU A 174 -2.63 -7.36 8.11
N LEU A 175 -2.37 -6.71 6.98
CA LEU A 175 -1.02 -6.37 6.54
C LEU A 175 -0.71 -4.91 6.85
N ARG A 176 0.16 -4.65 7.83
CA ARG A 176 0.59 -3.30 8.21
C ARG A 176 1.80 -2.90 7.39
N TYR A 177 1.57 -2.05 6.38
CA TYR A 177 2.62 -1.55 5.51
C TYR A 177 3.37 -0.41 6.15
N PHE A 178 4.67 -0.36 5.86
CA PHE A 178 5.47 0.83 6.11
C PHE A 178 5.43 1.76 4.90
N ASN A 179 6.51 2.21 4.31
CA ASN A 179 6.48 3.19 3.25
C ASN A 179 6.75 2.55 1.87
N PRO A 180 5.72 2.14 1.10
CA PRO A 180 5.94 1.55 -0.22
C PRO A 180 6.45 2.60 -1.20
N ILE A 181 7.53 2.26 -1.90
CA ILE A 181 8.15 3.02 -2.96
C ILE A 181 8.67 2.08 -4.06
N GLY A 182 9.27 2.62 -5.10
CA GLY A 182 9.75 1.80 -6.22
C GLY A 182 8.73 1.70 -7.34
N ALA A 183 9.06 0.92 -8.32
CA ALA A 183 8.23 0.66 -9.50
C ALA A 183 8.58 -0.71 -10.07
N HIS A 184 7.80 -1.21 -11.02
CA HIS A 184 8.17 -2.43 -11.72
C HIS A 184 9.44 -2.19 -12.55
N LYS A 185 10.43 -3.09 -12.47
CA LYS A 185 11.74 -2.97 -13.11
C LYS A 185 11.71 -2.73 -14.63
N SER A 186 10.60 -3.05 -15.30
CA SER A 186 10.41 -2.76 -16.74
C SER A 186 10.31 -1.26 -17.04
N GLY A 187 9.94 -0.43 -16.06
CA GLY A 187 9.57 0.97 -16.24
C GLY A 187 8.21 1.17 -16.91
N LEU A 188 7.35 0.13 -16.96
CA LEU A 188 6.00 0.23 -17.52
C LEU A 188 4.96 0.57 -16.45
N MET A 189 5.24 0.31 -15.17
CA MET A 189 4.31 0.52 -14.05
C MET A 189 5.03 1.18 -12.89
N GLY A 190 4.36 2.14 -12.25
CA GLY A 190 4.86 2.86 -11.08
C GLY A 190 3.77 3.66 -10.39
N GLU A 191 4.15 4.49 -9.42
CA GLU A 191 3.21 5.38 -8.73
C GLU A 191 2.93 6.62 -9.59
N ASP A 192 1.66 6.85 -9.90
CA ASP A 192 1.18 8.01 -10.66
C ASP A 192 0.05 8.73 -9.89
N PRO A 193 0.41 9.52 -8.87
CA PRO A 193 -0.58 10.21 -8.05
C PRO A 193 -1.22 11.36 -8.83
N ARG A 194 -2.55 11.48 -8.71
CA ARG A 194 -3.27 12.65 -9.23
C ARG A 194 -2.91 13.90 -8.42
N GLY A 195 -2.57 14.98 -9.12
CA GLY A 195 -2.25 16.26 -8.49
C GLY A 195 -0.87 16.32 -7.85
N ILE A 196 -0.77 16.95 -6.68
CA ILE A 196 0.49 17.08 -5.93
C ILE A 196 0.76 15.80 -5.15
N PRO A 197 1.93 15.13 -5.35
CA PRO A 197 2.27 13.95 -4.58
C PRO A 197 2.34 14.23 -3.07
N ASN A 198 1.71 13.37 -2.29
CA ASN A 198 1.81 13.38 -0.84
C ASN A 198 2.99 12.54 -0.32
N ASN A 199 3.46 11.57 -1.11
CA ASN A 199 4.57 10.68 -0.78
C ASN A 199 5.91 11.22 -1.28
N LEU A 200 6.99 10.87 -0.57
CA LEU A 200 8.33 11.38 -0.83
C LEU A 200 8.85 10.99 -2.23
N MET A 201 8.80 9.69 -2.59
CA MET A 201 9.40 9.20 -3.84
C MET A 201 8.77 9.80 -5.11
N PRO A 202 7.44 9.84 -5.29
CA PRO A 202 6.87 10.48 -6.47
C PRO A 202 7.12 12.00 -6.50
N TYR A 203 7.30 12.65 -5.35
CA TYR A 203 7.72 14.05 -5.32
C TYR A 203 9.18 14.20 -5.81
N ILE A 204 10.09 13.34 -5.35
CA ILE A 204 11.49 13.27 -5.78
C ILE A 204 11.56 13.09 -7.30
N THR A 205 10.86 12.10 -7.85
CA THR A 205 10.90 11.81 -9.29
C THR A 205 10.31 12.94 -10.13
N GLN A 206 9.27 13.64 -9.64
CA GLN A 206 8.71 14.82 -10.31
C GLN A 206 9.65 16.03 -10.27
N VAL A 207 10.47 16.19 -9.23
CA VAL A 207 11.54 17.22 -9.21
C VAL A 207 12.62 16.84 -10.18
N ALA A 208 13.09 15.59 -10.15
CA ALA A 208 14.17 15.12 -11.04
C ALA A 208 13.83 15.22 -12.53
N ILE A 209 12.55 15.01 -12.92
CA ILE A 209 12.08 15.16 -14.31
C ILE A 209 11.74 16.62 -14.68
N GLY A 210 11.88 17.58 -13.75
CA GLY A 210 11.60 19.00 -13.99
C GLY A 210 10.14 19.43 -13.91
N ARG A 211 9.22 18.56 -13.45
CA ARG A 211 7.81 18.92 -13.22
C ARG A 211 7.64 19.82 -12.00
N ARG A 212 8.59 19.82 -11.07
CA ARG A 212 8.64 20.63 -9.85
C ARG A 212 10.00 21.26 -9.69
N GLU A 213 10.03 22.43 -9.08
CA GLU A 213 11.25 23.23 -8.94
C GLU A 213 12.25 22.59 -7.96
N LYS A 214 11.78 22.17 -6.78
CA LYS A 214 12.64 21.62 -5.72
C LYS A 214 11.86 20.79 -4.72
N LEU A 215 12.57 19.92 -4.00
CA LEU A 215 12.04 19.13 -2.89
C LEU A 215 12.10 19.91 -1.58
N SER A 216 11.06 19.86 -0.76
CA SER A 216 11.09 20.34 0.62
C SER A 216 11.32 19.17 1.58
N ILE A 217 12.41 19.23 2.36
CA ILE A 217 12.74 18.30 3.44
C ILE A 217 12.25 18.91 4.75
N TYR A 218 11.34 18.22 5.45
CA TYR A 218 10.67 18.72 6.61
C TYR A 218 11.42 18.38 7.92
N GLY A 219 12.17 19.36 8.44
CA GLY A 219 12.99 19.25 9.65
C GLY A 219 14.37 18.66 9.38
N ASN A 220 15.37 19.17 10.12
CA ASN A 220 16.74 18.66 10.17
C ASN A 220 17.28 18.63 11.61
N ASP A 221 16.37 18.63 12.57
CA ASP A 221 16.65 18.70 13.99
C ASP A 221 16.03 17.52 14.78
N TYR A 222 15.65 16.42 14.08
CA TYR A 222 15.25 15.19 14.72
C TYR A 222 16.47 14.50 15.38
N PRO A 223 16.26 13.71 16.46
CA PRO A 223 17.33 12.92 17.09
C PRO A 223 17.68 11.67 16.24
N THR A 224 18.10 11.89 15.02
CA THR A 224 18.50 10.90 14.01
C THR A 224 19.93 11.22 13.54
N HIS A 225 20.56 10.30 12.78
CA HIS A 225 21.96 10.45 12.41
C HIS A 225 22.28 11.70 11.56
N ASP A 226 21.32 12.19 10.78
CA ASP A 226 21.45 13.37 9.91
C ASP A 226 20.43 14.47 10.21
N GLY A 227 19.63 14.27 11.26
CA GLY A 227 18.61 15.23 11.69
C GLY A 227 17.28 15.13 10.92
N THR A 228 17.18 14.33 9.86
CA THR A 228 15.93 14.15 9.12
C THR A 228 15.14 12.93 9.58
N GLY A 229 13.85 12.86 9.26
CA GLY A 229 12.98 11.76 9.70
C GLY A 229 13.38 10.42 9.08
N VAL A 230 13.35 9.34 9.87
CA VAL A 230 13.71 7.97 9.45
C VAL A 230 12.46 7.13 9.25
N ARG A 231 12.38 6.43 8.12
CA ARG A 231 11.28 5.53 7.75
C ARG A 231 11.80 4.22 7.20
N ASP A 232 10.99 3.16 7.34
CA ASP A 232 11.18 1.90 6.66
C ASP A 232 10.55 2.02 5.27
N TYR A 233 11.37 2.05 4.23
CA TYR A 233 10.91 2.05 2.85
C TYR A 233 10.96 0.62 2.31
N ILE A 234 9.86 0.20 1.69
CA ILE A 234 9.73 -1.13 1.11
C ILE A 234 9.45 -1.03 -0.40
N HIS A 235 10.12 -1.86 -1.18
CA HIS A 235 9.86 -1.92 -2.62
C HIS A 235 8.44 -2.45 -2.90
N VAL A 236 7.70 -1.77 -3.78
CA VAL A 236 6.30 -2.12 -4.08
C VAL A 236 6.15 -3.55 -4.61
N VAL A 237 7.15 -4.09 -5.33
CA VAL A 237 7.14 -5.47 -5.81
C VAL A 237 7.33 -6.46 -4.65
N ASP A 238 8.19 -6.16 -3.67
CA ASP A 238 8.31 -6.99 -2.47
C ASP A 238 7.03 -6.97 -1.65
N LEU A 239 6.41 -5.79 -1.51
CA LEU A 239 5.10 -5.66 -0.88
C LEU A 239 4.05 -6.50 -1.61
N ALA A 240 4.01 -6.46 -2.94
CA ALA A 240 3.11 -7.27 -3.76
C ALA A 240 3.32 -8.78 -3.55
N LYS A 241 4.57 -9.24 -3.48
CA LYS A 241 4.92 -10.64 -3.13
C LYS A 241 4.45 -11.01 -1.72
N GLY A 242 4.49 -10.05 -0.77
CA GLY A 242 3.93 -10.23 0.57
C GLY A 242 2.42 -10.51 0.55
N HIS A 243 1.68 -9.87 -0.36
CA HIS A 243 0.25 -10.17 -0.57
C HIS A 243 0.02 -11.57 -1.14
N VAL A 244 0.86 -12.02 -2.07
CA VAL A 244 0.78 -13.39 -2.60
C VAL A 244 1.00 -14.42 -1.47
N ALA A 245 1.98 -14.18 -0.60
CA ALA A 245 2.21 -15.03 0.57
C ALA A 245 1.01 -15.01 1.54
N ALA A 246 0.41 -13.82 1.74
CA ALA A 246 -0.79 -13.67 2.57
C ALA A 246 -2.02 -14.40 1.98
N VAL A 247 -2.20 -14.42 0.64
CA VAL A 247 -3.26 -15.22 -0.03
C VAL A 247 -3.08 -16.70 0.29
N LYS A 248 -1.86 -17.21 0.16
CA LYS A 248 -1.56 -18.60 0.50
C LYS A 248 -1.86 -18.91 1.97
N TYR A 249 -1.50 -17.99 2.87
CA TYR A 249 -1.79 -18.14 4.30
C TYR A 249 -3.30 -18.11 4.56
N ALA A 250 -4.03 -17.11 4.05
CA ALA A 250 -5.45 -16.92 4.31
C ALA A 250 -6.31 -18.10 3.84
N THR A 251 -5.95 -18.75 2.74
CA THR A 251 -6.69 -19.90 2.20
C THR A 251 -6.44 -21.20 2.98
N GLY A 252 -5.40 -21.28 3.80
CA GLY A 252 -5.06 -22.44 4.62
C GLY A 252 -5.32 -22.27 6.11
N ASN A 253 -5.64 -21.07 6.58
CA ASN A 253 -5.77 -20.75 8.00
C ASN A 253 -7.08 -20.01 8.29
N LYS A 254 -7.45 -19.96 9.56
CA LYS A 254 -8.66 -19.28 10.08
C LYS A 254 -8.28 -18.33 11.21
N GLY A 255 -9.24 -17.47 11.57
CA GLY A 255 -9.04 -16.46 12.60
C GLY A 255 -8.42 -15.17 12.04
N THR A 256 -7.96 -14.30 12.92
CA THR A 256 -7.32 -13.04 12.57
C THR A 256 -5.82 -13.12 12.81
N GLU A 257 -5.04 -12.77 11.82
CA GLU A 257 -3.58 -12.69 11.93
C GLU A 257 -3.05 -11.36 11.39
N VAL A 258 -2.03 -10.83 12.04
CA VAL A 258 -1.41 -9.53 11.71
C VAL A 258 0.02 -9.74 11.30
N PHE A 259 0.47 -9.05 10.25
CA PHE A 259 1.85 -9.07 9.78
C PHE A 259 2.35 -7.67 9.42
N ASN A 260 3.56 -7.35 9.85
CA ASN A 260 4.29 -6.19 9.37
C ASN A 260 4.94 -6.50 8.02
N LEU A 261 4.68 -5.66 7.03
CA LEU A 261 5.39 -5.70 5.75
C LEU A 261 6.31 -4.48 5.63
N GLY A 262 7.55 -4.68 6.04
CA GLY A 262 8.66 -3.73 6.00
C GLY A 262 9.97 -4.45 5.76
N THR A 263 11.05 -3.70 5.63
CA THR A 263 12.41 -4.24 5.46
C THR A 263 13.11 -4.49 6.79
N GLY A 264 12.68 -3.82 7.87
CA GLY A 264 13.36 -3.76 9.15
C GLY A 264 14.52 -2.77 9.16
N ILE A 265 14.70 -1.99 8.10
CA ILE A 265 15.78 -1.01 7.97
C ILE A 265 15.16 0.39 7.89
N GLY A 266 15.64 1.28 8.77
CA GLY A 266 15.26 2.68 8.74
C GLY A 266 16.23 3.51 7.89
N TYR A 267 15.70 4.21 6.89
CA TYR A 267 16.44 5.18 6.09
C TYR A 267 15.91 6.60 6.35
N SER A 268 16.81 7.56 6.44
CA SER A 268 16.46 8.97 6.56
C SER A 268 15.96 9.54 5.24
N VAL A 269 15.37 10.74 5.29
CA VAL A 269 14.99 11.46 4.07
C VAL A 269 16.24 11.83 3.26
N LEU A 270 17.37 12.21 3.92
CA LEU A 270 18.62 12.51 3.23
C LEU A 270 19.30 11.25 2.66
N ASP A 271 19.22 10.09 3.35
CA ASP A 271 19.67 8.82 2.77
C ASP A 271 18.95 8.54 1.45
N MET A 272 17.63 8.72 1.42
CA MET A 272 16.81 8.55 0.22
C MET A 272 17.25 9.50 -0.90
N VAL A 273 17.38 10.79 -0.60
CA VAL A 273 17.75 11.83 -1.58
C VAL A 273 19.14 11.56 -2.15
N ASN A 274 20.12 11.30 -1.29
CA ASN A 274 21.50 11.03 -1.69
C ASN A 274 21.60 9.75 -2.53
N THR A 275 20.95 8.66 -2.09
CA THR A 275 20.92 7.39 -2.85
C THR A 275 20.26 7.60 -4.21
N PHE A 276 19.15 8.35 -4.28
CA PHE A 276 18.46 8.62 -5.54
C PHE A 276 19.36 9.38 -6.54
N MET A 277 20.05 10.42 -6.08
CA MET A 277 20.99 11.18 -6.92
C MET A 277 22.17 10.32 -7.39
N GLU A 278 22.77 9.55 -6.47
CA GLU A 278 23.93 8.71 -6.76
C GLU A 278 23.60 7.61 -7.78
N VAL A 279 22.53 6.84 -7.52
CA VAL A 279 22.18 5.67 -8.37
C VAL A 279 21.73 6.08 -9.76
N ASN A 280 21.03 7.20 -9.89
CA ASN A 280 20.44 7.65 -11.15
C ASN A 280 21.29 8.69 -11.88
N GLN A 281 22.39 9.19 -11.28
CA GLN A 281 23.26 10.23 -11.81
C GLN A 281 22.47 11.48 -12.22
N VAL A 282 21.53 11.91 -11.35
CA VAL A 282 20.68 13.09 -11.54
C VAL A 282 20.85 14.05 -10.38
N GLU A 283 20.74 15.35 -10.65
CA GLU A 283 20.69 16.38 -9.61
C GLU A 283 19.25 16.52 -9.09
N LEU A 284 19.12 16.69 -7.78
CA LEU A 284 17.85 16.91 -7.13
C LEU A 284 17.92 18.17 -6.26
N PRO A 285 17.46 19.32 -6.73
CA PRO A 285 17.42 20.52 -5.93
C PRO A 285 16.46 20.35 -4.76
N TYR A 286 16.94 20.65 -3.53
CA TYR A 286 16.11 20.59 -2.33
C TYR A 286 16.37 21.76 -1.38
N GLN A 287 15.44 21.97 -0.47
CA GLN A 287 15.56 22.88 0.65
C GLN A 287 15.07 22.25 1.93
N ILE A 288 15.68 22.62 3.05
CA ILE A 288 15.21 22.23 4.37
C ILE A 288 14.20 23.27 4.87
N VAL A 289 13.06 22.80 5.36
CA VAL A 289 11.98 23.63 5.91
C VAL A 289 11.64 23.16 7.32
N GLY A 290 10.79 23.88 8.05
CA GLY A 290 10.35 23.48 9.39
C GLY A 290 9.66 22.12 9.42
N ARG A 291 9.66 21.46 10.59
CA ARG A 291 8.97 20.16 10.78
C ARG A 291 7.50 20.25 10.41
N ARG A 292 6.99 19.17 9.83
CA ARG A 292 5.57 19.00 9.60
C ARG A 292 4.89 18.51 10.89
N ALA A 293 3.72 19.05 11.21
CA ALA A 293 2.97 18.63 12.40
C ALA A 293 2.60 17.13 12.32
N GLY A 294 2.79 16.44 13.44
CA GLY A 294 2.48 15.00 13.54
C GLY A 294 3.55 14.05 13.03
N ASP A 295 4.66 14.54 12.46
CA ASP A 295 5.78 13.67 12.07
C ASP A 295 6.55 13.19 13.30
N ILE A 296 6.84 11.87 13.34
CA ILE A 296 7.70 11.23 14.33
C ILE A 296 9.13 11.07 13.79
N ALA A 297 10.12 11.05 14.68
CA ALA A 297 11.52 10.99 14.31
C ALA A 297 11.87 9.70 13.56
N VAL A 298 11.43 8.54 14.08
CA VAL A 298 11.83 7.21 13.60
C VAL A 298 10.60 6.30 13.54
N CYS A 299 10.47 5.53 12.44
CA CYS A 299 9.44 4.49 12.31
C CYS A 299 9.92 3.38 11.36
N TYR A 300 10.17 2.18 11.89
CA TYR A 300 10.54 0.99 11.10
C TYR A 300 10.03 -0.30 11.75
N ALA A 301 9.88 -1.35 10.91
CA ALA A 301 9.30 -2.63 11.28
C ALA A 301 10.28 -3.56 11.99
N ASP A 302 9.73 -4.50 12.77
CA ASP A 302 10.29 -5.83 12.94
C ASP A 302 9.58 -6.79 11.96
N PRO A 303 10.25 -7.31 10.90
CA PRO A 303 9.64 -8.20 9.93
C PRO A 303 9.77 -9.69 10.29
N ALA A 304 10.23 -10.02 11.50
CA ALA A 304 10.55 -11.40 11.90
C ALA A 304 9.35 -12.34 11.75
N LYS A 305 8.15 -11.91 12.15
CA LYS A 305 6.93 -12.72 12.06
C LYS A 305 6.54 -13.01 10.61
N SER A 306 6.64 -12.03 9.71
CA SER A 306 6.37 -12.23 8.28
C SER A 306 7.33 -13.24 7.66
N LYS A 307 8.60 -13.22 8.07
CA LYS A 307 9.60 -14.20 7.65
C LYS A 307 9.27 -15.61 8.16
N GLU A 308 8.96 -15.73 9.43
CA GLU A 308 8.72 -17.03 10.09
C GLU A 308 7.42 -17.69 9.59
N VAL A 309 6.32 -16.93 9.54
CA VAL A 309 4.99 -17.47 9.30
C VAL A 309 4.60 -17.46 7.82
N LEU A 310 4.87 -16.38 7.09
CA LEU A 310 4.57 -16.28 5.67
C LEU A 310 5.69 -16.82 4.78
N GLY A 311 6.90 -17.03 5.31
CA GLY A 311 8.10 -17.36 4.53
C GLY A 311 8.51 -16.21 3.60
N TRP A 312 8.14 -14.98 3.94
CA TRP A 312 8.37 -13.80 3.12
C TRP A 312 9.37 -12.84 3.78
N THR A 313 10.24 -12.27 2.95
CA THR A 313 11.14 -11.18 3.33
C THR A 313 11.30 -10.22 2.15
N ALA A 314 11.44 -8.93 2.43
CA ALA A 314 11.82 -7.94 1.43
C ALA A 314 13.24 -8.25 0.90
N GLN A 315 13.45 -8.12 -0.40
CA GLN A 315 14.70 -8.47 -1.10
C GLN A 315 15.36 -7.26 -1.75
N GLU A 316 14.56 -6.31 -2.21
CA GLU A 316 15.05 -5.16 -2.97
C GLU A 316 15.66 -4.11 -2.04
N THR A 317 16.77 -3.52 -2.46
CA THR A 317 17.51 -2.50 -1.72
C THR A 317 16.96 -1.09 -1.93
N LEU A 318 17.39 -0.12 -1.11
CA LEU A 318 17.10 1.31 -1.34
C LEU A 318 17.54 1.77 -2.72
N ALA A 319 18.70 1.30 -3.18
CA ALA A 319 19.23 1.59 -4.51
C ALA A 319 18.31 1.08 -5.63
N ASP A 320 17.73 -0.12 -5.46
CA ASP A 320 16.78 -0.69 -6.42
C ASP A 320 15.48 0.09 -6.43
N MET A 321 14.97 0.46 -5.25
CA MET A 321 13.78 1.31 -5.11
C MET A 321 13.95 2.65 -5.84
N CYS A 322 15.09 3.30 -5.68
CA CYS A 322 15.42 4.58 -6.34
C CYS A 322 15.57 4.40 -7.87
N ARG A 323 16.26 3.35 -8.31
CA ARG A 323 16.51 3.06 -9.73
C ARG A 323 15.19 2.78 -10.45
N ASP A 324 14.35 1.92 -9.88
CA ASP A 324 13.12 1.50 -10.52
C ASP A 324 12.09 2.64 -10.54
N SER A 325 12.03 3.47 -9.49
CA SER A 325 11.20 4.68 -9.48
C SER A 325 11.61 5.66 -10.59
N TRP A 326 12.90 5.87 -10.78
CA TRP A 326 13.41 6.73 -11.85
C TRP A 326 13.20 6.13 -13.23
N ASN A 327 13.42 4.81 -13.39
CA ASN A 327 13.16 4.11 -14.65
C ASN A 327 11.70 4.25 -15.09
N TRP A 328 10.76 4.19 -14.15
CA TRP A 328 9.35 4.48 -14.40
C TRP A 328 9.13 5.93 -14.82
N GLN A 329 9.52 6.90 -13.99
CA GLN A 329 9.23 8.31 -14.22
C GLN A 329 9.90 8.86 -15.49
N SER A 330 11.13 8.45 -15.77
CA SER A 330 11.86 8.91 -16.96
C SER A 330 11.26 8.40 -18.27
N LYS A 331 10.69 7.19 -18.27
CA LYS A 331 9.97 6.62 -19.42
C LYS A 331 8.54 7.11 -19.54
N ASN A 332 7.95 7.57 -18.44
CA ASN A 332 6.57 8.05 -18.37
C ASN A 332 6.54 9.44 -17.71
N PRO A 333 7.04 10.50 -18.39
CA PRO A 333 7.13 11.83 -17.80
C PRO A 333 5.80 12.40 -17.34
N GLN A 334 4.69 11.98 -17.97
CA GLN A 334 3.31 12.38 -17.65
C GLN A 334 2.50 11.26 -16.95
N GLY A 335 3.17 10.28 -16.35
CA GLY A 335 2.53 9.14 -15.73
C GLY A 335 1.94 8.17 -16.78
N TYR A 336 0.76 7.62 -16.49
CA TYR A 336 0.05 6.73 -17.44
C TYR A 336 -0.58 7.48 -18.63
N GLY A 337 -0.48 8.82 -18.67
CA GLY A 337 -1.17 9.67 -19.64
C GLY A 337 -2.59 10.06 -19.19
N GLU A 338 -3.22 10.95 -19.98
CA GLU A 338 -4.63 11.36 -19.78
C GLU A 338 -5.61 10.28 -20.25
#